data_3f84641361c8cb23693057f694e8707a
#
_entry.id   3f84641361c8cb23693057f694e8707a
#
_cell.length_a   1.000
_cell.length_b   1.000
_cell.length_c   1.000
_cell.angle_alpha   90.00
_cell.angle_beta   90.00
_cell.angle_gamma   90.00
#
_symmetry.space_group_name_H-M   'P 1'
#
loop_
_entity.id
_entity.type
_entity.pdbx_description
1 polymer ?
#
loop_
_entity_poly.entity_id
_entity_poly.type
_entity_poly.pdbx_seq_one_letter_code
_entity_poly.pdbx_strand_id
1 'polypeptide(L)'
;MRDEWFIRGEVPMTKSEVRAVSVEKLELSPDSVLYDIGAGTGSVSVEAAAFMPEGTVYAVEKKREAVELLEKNRKKFRRSRFES
;
A
#
# COMPACT_ATOMS: atom_id res chain seq x y z
N MET A 1 -6.48 7.24 -4.80
CA MET A 1 -7.23 5.98 -5.10
C MET A 1 -8.43 5.87 -4.17
N ARG A 2 -9.54 5.44 -4.70
CA ARG A 2 -10.78 5.30 -3.92
C ARG A 2 -10.73 4.10 -2.98
N ASP A 3 -11.34 4.25 -1.80
CA ASP A 3 -11.36 3.17 -0.82
C ASP A 3 -12.04 1.90 -1.34
N GLU A 4 -13.12 2.04 -2.10
CA GLU A 4 -13.86 0.88 -2.62
C GLU A 4 -13.12 0.09 -3.68
N TRP A 5 -11.98 0.58 -4.16
CA TRP A 5 -11.15 -0.17 -5.10
C TRP A 5 -10.33 -1.26 -4.40
N PHE A 6 -10.18 -1.18 -3.08
CA PHE A 6 -9.37 -2.12 -2.32
C PHE A 6 -10.22 -3.26 -1.74
N ILE A 7 -9.60 -4.43 -1.65
CA ILE A 7 -10.20 -5.58 -0.98
C ILE A 7 -9.94 -5.43 0.51
N ARG A 8 -10.99 -5.35 1.33
CA ARG A 8 -10.86 -4.92 2.72
C ARG A 8 -11.09 -5.96 3.80
N GLY A 9 -12.10 -6.78 3.70
CA GLY A 9 -12.53 -7.61 4.81
C GLY A 9 -12.83 -6.75 6.04
N GLU A 10 -12.43 -7.23 7.22
CA GLU A 10 -12.65 -6.52 8.49
C GLU A 10 -11.41 -5.79 9.00
N VAL A 11 -10.38 -5.71 8.19
CA VAL A 11 -9.13 -5.03 8.56
C VAL A 11 -9.31 -3.52 8.40
N PRO A 12 -8.91 -2.71 9.39
CA PRO A 12 -8.96 -1.26 9.25
C PRO A 12 -8.11 -0.79 8.06
N MET A 13 -8.59 0.24 7.38
CA MET A 13 -7.90 0.80 6.23
C MET A 13 -7.85 2.32 6.33
N THR A 14 -6.70 2.89 6.01
CA THR A 14 -6.53 4.34 5.96
C THR A 14 -7.43 4.93 4.87
N LYS A 15 -8.24 5.92 5.24
CA LYS A 15 -9.16 6.58 4.29
C LYS A 15 -8.40 7.32 3.20
N SER A 16 -9.03 7.43 2.04
CA SER A 16 -8.40 8.02 0.85
C SER A 16 -7.82 9.42 1.10
N GLU A 17 -8.52 10.27 1.83
CA GLU A 17 -8.05 11.63 2.11
C GLU A 17 -6.78 11.63 2.94
N VAL A 18 -6.74 10.80 3.99
CA VAL A 18 -5.57 10.68 4.86
C VAL A 18 -4.43 10.03 4.11
N ARG A 19 -4.74 9.03 3.30
CA ARG A 19 -3.75 8.30 2.52
C ARG A 19 -3.07 9.23 1.52
N ALA A 20 -3.84 10.05 0.81
CA ALA A 20 -3.30 11.00 -0.17
C ALA A 20 -2.34 11.99 0.48
N VAL A 21 -2.71 12.54 1.65
CA VAL A 21 -1.85 13.48 2.39
C VAL A 21 -0.59 12.76 2.86
N SER A 22 -0.72 11.54 3.37
CA SER A 22 0.43 10.77 3.86
C SER A 22 1.42 10.49 2.73
N VAL A 23 0.94 10.06 1.59
CA VAL A 23 1.79 9.77 0.43
C VAL A 23 2.47 11.05 -0.08
N GLU A 24 1.75 12.17 -0.15
CA GLU A 24 2.33 13.44 -0.55
C GLU A 24 3.48 13.86 0.37
N LYS A 25 3.30 13.71 1.67
CA LYS A 25 4.32 14.10 2.65
C LYS A 25 5.57 13.22 2.63
N LEU A 26 5.50 12.05 2.04
CA LEU A 26 6.67 11.18 1.89
C LEU A 26 7.63 11.69 0.83
N GLU A 27 7.18 12.59 -0.05
CA GLU A 27 8.01 13.17 -1.12
C GLU A 27 8.73 12.08 -1.94
N LEU A 28 7.96 11.11 -2.38
CA LEU A 28 8.50 9.96 -3.11
C LEU A 28 9.06 10.37 -4.47
N SER A 29 10.22 9.81 -4.82
CA SER A 29 10.76 9.90 -6.16
C SER A 29 10.58 8.56 -6.90
N PRO A 30 10.74 8.56 -8.25
CA PRO A 30 10.44 7.35 -9.03
C PRO A 30 11.20 6.09 -8.59
N ASP A 31 12.37 6.25 -8.00
CA ASP A 31 13.23 5.13 -7.57
C ASP A 31 13.30 4.97 -6.05
N SER A 32 12.38 5.57 -5.32
CA SER A 32 12.36 5.51 -3.85
C SER A 32 12.23 4.07 -3.33
N VAL A 33 12.70 3.88 -2.11
CA VAL A 33 12.47 2.65 -1.34
C VAL A 33 11.63 3.02 -0.13
N LEU A 34 10.52 2.34 0.04
CA LEU A 34 9.58 2.64 1.12
C LEU A 34 9.34 1.40 1.98
N TYR A 35 9.37 1.58 3.29
CA TYR A 35 8.97 0.55 4.24
C TYR A 35 7.63 0.94 4.85
N ASP A 36 6.62 0.11 4.67
CA ASP A 36 5.28 0.32 5.22
C ASP A 36 5.05 -0.68 6.33
N ILE A 37 5.26 -0.26 7.57
CA ILE A 37 5.13 -1.11 8.73
C ILE A 37 3.69 -1.09 9.23
N GLY A 38 3.10 -2.28 9.42
CA GLY A 38 1.68 -2.38 9.77
C GLY A 38 0.81 -2.05 8.56
N ALA A 39 1.15 -2.59 7.40
CA ALA A 39 0.53 -2.22 6.13
C ALA A 39 -0.98 -2.49 6.03
N GLY A 40 -1.51 -3.38 6.84
CA GLY A 40 -2.94 -3.72 6.82
C GLY A 40 -3.36 -4.28 5.46
N THR A 41 -4.35 -3.64 4.82
CA THR A 41 -4.81 -4.03 3.49
C THR A 41 -3.80 -3.75 2.38
N GLY A 42 -2.78 -2.97 2.67
CA GLY A 42 -1.80 -2.55 1.68
C GLY A 42 -2.19 -1.31 0.89
N SER A 43 -3.27 -0.62 1.30
CA SER A 43 -3.77 0.53 0.54
C SER A 43 -2.74 1.65 0.40
N VAL A 44 -2.01 1.96 1.48
CA VAL A 44 -0.96 3.00 1.44
C VAL A 44 0.19 2.55 0.54
N SER A 45 0.63 1.29 0.69
CA SER A 45 1.70 0.73 -0.14
C SER A 45 1.35 0.75 -1.62
N VAL A 46 0.14 0.35 -1.97
CA VAL A 46 -0.33 0.34 -3.37
C VAL A 46 -0.36 1.75 -3.93
N GLU A 47 -0.92 2.69 -3.20
CA GLU A 47 -1.01 4.07 -3.67
C GLU A 47 0.37 4.71 -3.79
N ALA A 48 1.24 4.50 -2.80
CA ALA A 48 2.62 4.99 -2.84
C ALA A 48 3.39 4.43 -4.04
N ALA A 49 3.21 3.14 -4.33
CA ALA A 49 3.90 2.48 -5.44
C ALA A 49 3.59 3.14 -6.79
N ALA A 50 2.42 3.75 -6.95
CA ALA A 50 2.06 4.47 -8.18
C ALA A 50 2.97 5.67 -8.43
N PHE A 51 3.59 6.23 -7.39
CA PHE A 51 4.51 7.37 -7.49
C PHE A 51 5.97 6.96 -7.61
N MET A 52 6.26 5.67 -7.55
CA MET A 52 7.63 5.18 -7.57
C MET A 52 7.76 3.96 -8.48
N PRO A 53 7.53 4.16 -9.80
CA PRO A 53 7.48 3.04 -10.75
C PRO A 53 8.77 2.24 -10.87
N GLU A 54 9.90 2.83 -10.51
CA GLU A 54 11.20 2.17 -10.51
C GLU A 54 11.69 1.84 -9.10
N GLY A 55 10.83 2.07 -8.10
CA GLY A 55 11.17 1.85 -6.70
C GLY A 55 10.68 0.52 -6.18
N THR A 56 10.82 0.35 -4.88
CA THR A 56 10.40 -0.85 -4.17
C THR A 56 9.68 -0.48 -2.89
N VAL A 57 8.55 -1.11 -2.64
CA VAL A 57 7.83 -0.97 -1.37
C VAL A 57 7.93 -2.30 -0.62
N TYR A 58 8.38 -2.22 0.64
CA TYR A 58 8.39 -3.35 1.55
C TYR A 58 7.24 -3.17 2.53
N ALA A 59 6.15 -3.90 2.30
CA ALA A 59 4.98 -3.84 3.16
C ALA A 59 5.06 -4.96 4.20
N VAL A 60 5.03 -4.59 5.48
CA VAL A 60 5.18 -5.54 6.58
C VAL A 60 3.89 -5.58 7.39
N GLU A 61 3.36 -6.77 7.60
CA GLU A 61 2.13 -6.97 8.36
C GLU A 61 2.22 -8.27 9.14
N LYS A 62 1.77 -8.26 10.40
CA LYS A 62 1.82 -9.43 11.29
C LYS A 62 0.55 -10.27 11.27
N LYS A 63 -0.61 -9.63 11.12
CA LYS A 63 -1.89 -10.33 11.20
C LYS A 63 -2.12 -11.12 9.93
N ARG A 64 -2.39 -12.43 10.08
CA ARG A 64 -2.59 -13.32 8.93
C ARG A 64 -3.67 -12.82 7.98
N GLU A 65 -4.83 -12.43 8.50
CA GLU A 65 -5.93 -11.96 7.66
C GLU A 65 -5.56 -10.67 6.90
N ALA A 66 -4.77 -9.82 7.53
CA ALA A 66 -4.28 -8.60 6.88
C ALA A 66 -3.26 -8.94 5.79
N VAL A 67 -2.36 -9.89 6.04
CA VAL A 67 -1.40 -10.36 5.03
C VAL A 67 -2.12 -10.91 3.80
N GLU A 68 -3.19 -11.66 4.01
CA GLU A 68 -3.97 -12.20 2.89
C GLU A 68 -4.60 -11.08 2.06
N LEU A 69 -5.15 -10.05 2.71
CA LEU A 69 -5.72 -8.90 2.03
C LEU A 69 -4.65 -8.09 1.30
N LEU A 70 -3.50 -7.89 1.95
CA LEU A 70 -2.35 -7.22 1.36
C LEU A 70 -1.93 -7.89 0.05
N GLU A 71 -1.81 -9.22 0.07
CA GLU A 71 -1.44 -9.98 -1.13
C GLU A 71 -2.50 -9.87 -2.22
N LYS A 72 -3.79 -9.91 -1.85
CA LYS A 72 -4.88 -9.76 -2.82
C LYS A 72 -4.85 -8.38 -3.47
N ASN A 73 -4.63 -7.34 -2.68
CA ASN A 73 -4.56 -5.98 -3.21
C ASN A 73 -3.32 -5.78 -4.07
N ARG A 74 -2.19 -6.33 -3.66
CA ARG A 74 -0.97 -6.30 -4.46
C ARG A 74 -1.20 -6.90 -5.85
N LYS A 75 -1.81 -8.06 -5.90
CA LYS A 75 -2.11 -8.74 -7.17
C LYS A 75 -3.12 -7.97 -8.01
N LYS A 76 -4.16 -7.44 -7.37
CA LYS A 76 -5.22 -6.70 -8.07
C LYS A 76 -4.66 -5.48 -8.81
N PHE A 77 -3.80 -4.72 -8.16
CA PHE A 77 -3.28 -3.49 -8.75
C PHE A 77 -2.02 -3.70 -9.58
N ARG A 78 -1.26 -4.76 -9.31
CA ARG A 78 -0.02 -5.07 -10.03
C ARG A 78 0.90 -3.86 -10.20
N ARG A 79 0.92 -3.02 -9.18
CA ARG A 79 1.72 -1.81 -9.19
C ARG A 79 3.11 -2.14 -8.73
N SER A 80 4.10 -1.78 -9.47
CA SER A 80 5.49 -1.94 -9.15
C SER A 80 5.82 -3.09 -8.18
N ARG A 81 6.96 -3.01 -7.55
CA ARG A 81 7.47 -4.09 -6.72
C ARG A 81 7.25 -3.76 -5.26
N PHE A 82 6.44 -4.53 -4.57
CA PHE A 82 6.47 -4.45 -3.13
C PHE A 82 6.38 -5.83 -2.52
N GLU A 83 7.02 -5.96 -1.36
CA GLU A 83 7.15 -7.19 -0.61
C GLU A 83 6.36 -7.10 0.68
N SER A 84 5.78 -8.20 1.13
CA SER A 84 5.06 -8.24 2.41
C SER A 84 5.88 -8.90 3.50
#